data_c4692aead6497d71f49b73a45710c02f
#
_entry.id   c4692aead6497d71f49b73a45710c02f
#
_cell.length_a   1.000
_cell.length_b   1.000
_cell.length_c   1.000
_cell.angle_alpha   90.00
_cell.angle_beta   90.00
_cell.angle_gamma   90.00
#
_symmetry.space_group_name_H-M   'P 1'
#
loop_
_entity.id
_entity.type
_entity.pdbx_description
1 polymer ?
#
loop_
_entity_poly.entity_id
_entity_poly.type
_entity_poly.pdbx_seq_one_letter_code
_entity_poly.pdbx_strand_id
1 'polypeptide(L)'
;MPKNFNLSSKIINNKINDPAFKKSFIHKPSGFLNDLDLFTKGQPFDLYKELRENAPVFFHPPMLTDPEPGYWVLTKYEDIKKVSMNPQIFSSQYSTGTLLTLGSEENRHPKLFKSTIDHMLNLDGEMHLNLRKEHMPFFKPNFISELQSRVSIKVTQLLDEADKLNEFNLVKELSQQLPIYTLSEILGIPEADRQKLVEWMEFLELAQYFTLEQIKQNEEGVTDTTPDPALIDLFNNMIEEMFDYGRYILKQKRENPKNDLLSAIANAQIEGEELSPEFLDGSWLLIIFAGNDTTRNTMSGGIKLLNDNPYQKKLVLEDSENITGLINETVRFVSPVIHMRRTSLKETEIGGQKIGPYEKIALWYGAANRDPEIFDRPDEFNILRSNADKHLAFGIGRHTCLGKPVALMQLREFFSQFLSRFPDYKVTGDWKVAPNNFVHAIQELPLRLKN
;
A
#
# COMPACT_ATOMS: atom_id res chain seq x y z
N MET A 1 -6.32 -13.45 -30.07
CA MET A 1 -7.79 -13.37 -30.28
C MET A 1 -8.36 -12.80 -28.99
N PRO A 2 -9.15 -11.75 -29.01
CA PRO A 2 -9.82 -11.32 -27.80
C PRO A 2 -10.67 -12.49 -27.30
N LYS A 3 -10.40 -12.95 -26.09
CA LYS A 3 -11.26 -13.93 -25.42
C LYS A 3 -12.65 -13.30 -25.40
N ASN A 4 -13.65 -13.96 -25.98
CA ASN A 4 -15.03 -13.59 -25.80
C ASN A 4 -15.29 -13.54 -24.29
N PHE A 5 -15.50 -12.35 -23.74
CA PHE A 5 -15.84 -12.10 -22.36
C PHE A 5 -17.22 -12.70 -22.04
N ASN A 6 -17.31 -14.00 -22.07
CA ASN A 6 -18.46 -14.71 -21.56
C ASN A 6 -18.29 -14.70 -20.04
N LEU A 7 -18.72 -13.61 -19.42
CA LEU A 7 -18.85 -13.49 -17.97
C LEU A 7 -19.73 -14.66 -17.50
N SER A 8 -19.10 -15.75 -17.13
CA SER A 8 -19.74 -17.05 -17.00
C SER A 8 -20.59 -17.23 -15.73
N SER A 9 -20.75 -16.18 -14.91
CA SER A 9 -21.70 -16.25 -13.81
C SER A 9 -22.98 -15.50 -14.14
N LYS A 10 -24.10 -16.19 -14.08
CA LYS A 10 -25.44 -15.59 -14.26
C LYS A 10 -25.68 -14.37 -13.34
N ILE A 11 -25.09 -14.36 -12.15
CA ILE A 11 -25.28 -13.31 -11.16
C ILE A 11 -24.54 -12.04 -11.59
N ILE A 12 -23.28 -12.15 -12.02
CA ILE A 12 -22.48 -11.03 -12.49
C ILE A 12 -23.05 -10.48 -13.79
N ASN A 13 -23.38 -11.35 -14.75
CA ASN A 13 -23.97 -10.92 -16.03
C ASN A 13 -25.31 -10.22 -15.84
N ASN A 14 -26.14 -10.65 -14.90
CA ASN A 14 -27.41 -10.01 -14.64
C ASN A 14 -27.24 -8.67 -13.91
N LYS A 15 -26.30 -8.56 -12.95
CA LYS A 15 -26.09 -7.31 -12.20
C LYS A 15 -25.19 -6.30 -12.92
N ILE A 16 -24.09 -6.70 -13.53
CA ILE A 16 -23.24 -5.79 -14.32
C ILE A 16 -23.98 -5.29 -15.57
N ASN A 17 -24.90 -6.09 -16.11
CA ASN A 17 -25.76 -5.68 -17.21
C ASN A 17 -27.07 -5.01 -16.76
N ASP A 18 -27.40 -5.00 -15.47
CA ASP A 18 -28.51 -4.25 -14.93
C ASP A 18 -28.26 -2.74 -15.15
N PRO A 19 -29.15 -2.03 -15.83
CA PRO A 19 -29.02 -0.58 -16.05
C PRO A 19 -28.90 0.22 -14.74
N ALA A 20 -29.54 -0.23 -13.66
CA ALA A 20 -29.44 0.41 -12.35
C ALA A 20 -28.05 0.20 -11.71
N PHE A 21 -27.49 -0.99 -11.81
CA PHE A 21 -26.14 -1.30 -11.34
C PHE A 21 -25.10 -0.53 -12.16
N LYS A 22 -25.19 -0.56 -13.51
CA LYS A 22 -24.34 0.25 -14.39
C LYS A 22 -24.41 1.74 -14.06
N LYS A 23 -25.61 2.26 -13.82
CA LYS A 23 -25.81 3.67 -13.49
C LYS A 23 -25.24 4.06 -12.12
N SER A 24 -25.17 3.12 -11.17
CA SER A 24 -24.64 3.37 -9.84
C SER A 24 -23.13 3.20 -9.72
N PHE A 25 -22.49 2.37 -10.55
CA PHE A 25 -21.09 1.96 -10.36
C PHE A 25 -20.16 2.17 -11.57
N ILE A 26 -20.69 2.26 -12.80
CA ILE A 26 -19.87 2.42 -13.99
C ILE A 26 -20.12 3.81 -14.57
N HIS A 27 -19.29 4.76 -14.20
CA HIS A 27 -19.43 6.13 -14.65
C HIS A 27 -18.63 6.45 -15.91
N LYS A 28 -17.60 5.65 -16.23
CA LYS A 28 -16.63 5.94 -17.30
C LYS A 28 -16.17 4.66 -18.01
N PRO A 29 -15.64 4.76 -19.25
CA PRO A 29 -15.09 3.63 -19.99
C PRO A 29 -13.99 2.86 -19.24
N SER A 30 -13.09 3.58 -18.52
CA SER A 30 -12.11 3.00 -17.59
C SER A 30 -12.74 2.43 -16.32
N GLY A 31 -14.02 2.65 -16.16
CA GLY A 31 -14.84 2.62 -14.98
C GLY A 31 -14.65 1.47 -14.01
N PHE A 32 -15.44 1.47 -12.94
CA PHE A 32 -15.44 0.50 -11.90
C PHE A 32 -14.24 0.66 -10.95
N LEU A 33 -13.55 -0.41 -10.53
CA LEU A 33 -12.43 -0.32 -9.58
C LEU A 33 -11.16 0.35 -10.15
N ASN A 34 -11.09 0.56 -11.46
CA ASN A 34 -10.04 1.35 -12.11
C ASN A 34 -10.38 2.85 -12.17
N ASP A 35 -11.64 3.23 -11.88
CA ASP A 35 -12.03 4.63 -11.84
C ASP A 35 -11.55 5.30 -10.55
N LEU A 36 -10.54 6.15 -10.68
CA LEU A 36 -9.92 6.84 -9.55
C LEU A 36 -10.86 7.84 -8.88
N ASP A 37 -11.90 8.32 -9.54
CA ASP A 37 -12.89 9.21 -8.94
C ASP A 37 -13.61 8.55 -7.76
N LEU A 38 -13.69 7.22 -7.76
CA LEU A 38 -14.23 6.45 -6.62
C LEU A 38 -13.37 6.58 -5.35
N PHE A 39 -12.10 6.93 -5.51
CA PHE A 39 -11.13 6.98 -4.41
C PHE A 39 -10.82 8.39 -3.92
N THR A 40 -11.48 9.42 -4.46
CA THR A 40 -11.24 10.84 -4.10
C THR A 40 -11.54 11.17 -2.64
N LYS A 41 -12.40 10.37 -1.99
CA LYS A 41 -12.73 10.50 -0.57
C LYS A 41 -12.14 9.39 0.31
N GLY A 42 -11.26 8.59 -0.27
CA GLY A 42 -10.73 7.36 0.31
C GLY A 42 -11.35 6.11 -0.32
N GLN A 43 -11.21 4.96 0.33
CA GLN A 43 -11.72 3.70 -0.21
C GLN A 43 -13.25 3.68 -0.29
N PRO A 44 -13.85 3.17 -1.38
CA PRO A 44 -15.30 3.14 -1.59
C PRO A 44 -15.94 1.94 -0.84
N PHE A 45 -16.03 2.02 0.48
CA PHE A 45 -16.47 0.90 1.32
C PHE A 45 -17.91 0.45 1.05
N ASP A 46 -18.80 1.37 0.64
CA ASP A 46 -20.18 1.00 0.25
C ASP A 46 -20.16 0.12 -1.01
N LEU A 47 -19.33 0.44 -1.98
CA LEU A 47 -19.12 -0.39 -3.16
C LEU A 47 -18.53 -1.76 -2.78
N TYR A 48 -17.56 -1.80 -1.87
CA TYR A 48 -16.99 -3.07 -1.41
C TYR A 48 -18.01 -3.95 -0.70
N LYS A 49 -18.91 -3.35 0.08
CA LYS A 49 -20.03 -4.07 0.71
C LYS A 49 -20.95 -4.66 -0.35
N GLU A 50 -21.38 -3.86 -1.32
CA GLU A 50 -22.24 -4.30 -2.42
C GLU A 50 -21.60 -5.45 -3.22
N LEU A 51 -20.30 -5.33 -3.55
CA LEU A 51 -19.56 -6.39 -4.25
C LEU A 51 -19.48 -7.66 -3.41
N ARG A 52 -19.17 -7.57 -2.14
CA ARG A 52 -19.06 -8.71 -1.22
C ARG A 52 -20.36 -9.48 -1.10
N GLU A 53 -21.49 -8.78 -1.05
CA GLU A 53 -22.82 -9.37 -0.91
C GLU A 53 -23.31 -10.01 -2.22
N ASN A 54 -23.03 -9.38 -3.37
CA ASN A 54 -23.70 -9.72 -4.63
C ASN A 54 -22.77 -10.34 -5.68
N ALA A 55 -21.46 -10.06 -5.64
CA ALA A 55 -20.48 -10.52 -6.60
C ALA A 55 -19.09 -10.65 -5.93
N PRO A 56 -18.95 -11.52 -4.92
CA PRO A 56 -17.70 -11.61 -4.12
C PRO A 56 -16.48 -12.03 -4.94
N VAL A 57 -16.68 -12.74 -6.03
CA VAL A 57 -15.68 -13.12 -7.02
C VAL A 57 -16.24 -12.78 -8.40
N PHE A 58 -15.64 -11.82 -9.09
CA PHE A 58 -16.09 -11.43 -10.43
C PHE A 58 -14.92 -11.06 -11.33
N PHE A 59 -15.14 -11.11 -12.65
CA PHE A 59 -14.15 -10.71 -13.62
C PHE A 59 -14.33 -9.22 -13.95
N HIS A 60 -13.31 -8.42 -13.61
CA HIS A 60 -13.24 -7.01 -13.95
C HIS A 60 -12.76 -6.87 -15.41
N PRO A 61 -13.49 -6.15 -16.27
CA PRO A 61 -13.05 -5.96 -17.65
C PRO A 61 -11.76 -5.15 -17.71
N PRO A 62 -11.01 -5.25 -18.82
CA PRO A 62 -9.87 -4.38 -19.06
C PRO A 62 -10.34 -2.92 -19.23
N MET A 63 -9.42 -1.98 -19.04
CA MET A 63 -9.61 -0.61 -19.51
C MET A 63 -9.68 -0.60 -21.03
N LEU A 64 -10.45 0.31 -21.65
CA LEU A 64 -10.65 0.35 -23.10
C LEU A 64 -9.34 0.52 -23.88
N THR A 65 -8.39 1.27 -23.32
CA THR A 65 -7.09 1.57 -23.93
C THR A 65 -5.97 0.67 -23.42
N ASP A 66 -6.26 -0.24 -22.48
CA ASP A 66 -5.28 -1.14 -21.90
C ASP A 66 -5.28 -2.48 -22.66
N PRO A 67 -4.16 -2.93 -23.25
CA PRO A 67 -4.06 -4.25 -23.87
C PRO A 67 -4.15 -5.42 -22.87
N GLU A 68 -4.12 -5.15 -21.57
CA GLU A 68 -4.25 -6.16 -20.53
C GLU A 68 -5.64 -6.80 -20.50
N PRO A 69 -5.74 -8.13 -20.36
CA PRO A 69 -6.99 -8.88 -20.52
C PRO A 69 -7.88 -8.84 -19.25
N GLY A 70 -7.97 -7.76 -18.53
CA GLY A 70 -8.77 -7.70 -17.29
C GLY A 70 -8.27 -8.64 -16.17
N TYR A 71 -9.03 -8.75 -15.09
CA TYR A 71 -8.61 -9.51 -13.91
C TYR A 71 -9.79 -9.94 -13.04
N TRP A 72 -9.61 -11.00 -12.25
CA TRP A 72 -10.56 -11.40 -11.23
C TRP A 72 -10.42 -10.54 -9.98
N VAL A 73 -11.53 -10.20 -9.36
CA VAL A 73 -11.60 -9.45 -8.10
C VAL A 73 -12.11 -10.36 -7.01
N LEU A 74 -11.40 -10.40 -5.88
CA LEU A 74 -11.84 -11.07 -4.66
C LEU A 74 -12.08 -10.04 -3.56
N THR A 75 -13.26 -10.11 -2.92
CA THR A 75 -13.67 -9.17 -1.87
C THR A 75 -13.93 -9.85 -0.51
N LYS A 76 -14.08 -11.18 -0.48
CA LYS A 76 -14.25 -11.94 0.76
C LYS A 76 -12.93 -12.35 1.39
N TYR A 77 -12.90 -12.33 2.71
CA TYR A 77 -11.73 -12.67 3.51
C TYR A 77 -11.18 -14.07 3.24
N GLU A 78 -12.04 -15.11 3.31
CA GLU A 78 -11.59 -16.50 3.14
C GLU A 78 -11.11 -16.80 1.72
N ASP A 79 -11.70 -16.18 0.68
CA ASP A 79 -11.21 -16.33 -0.70
C ASP A 79 -9.81 -15.74 -0.87
N ILE A 80 -9.57 -14.54 -0.33
CA ILE A 80 -8.26 -13.88 -0.34
C ILE A 80 -7.23 -14.69 0.44
N LYS A 81 -7.59 -15.19 1.60
CA LYS A 81 -6.74 -16.06 2.42
C LYS A 81 -6.42 -17.36 1.69
N LYS A 82 -7.42 -18.02 1.06
CA LYS A 82 -7.22 -19.22 0.24
C LYS A 82 -6.19 -19.00 -0.86
N VAL A 83 -6.30 -17.89 -1.60
CA VAL A 83 -5.35 -17.55 -2.67
C VAL A 83 -3.96 -17.28 -2.10
N SER A 84 -3.86 -16.47 -1.05
CA SER A 84 -2.58 -16.08 -0.46
C SER A 84 -1.81 -17.25 0.18
N MET A 85 -2.52 -18.26 0.69
CA MET A 85 -1.94 -19.44 1.34
C MET A 85 -1.53 -20.54 0.37
N ASN A 86 -1.84 -20.42 -0.93
CA ASN A 86 -1.58 -21.44 -1.94
C ASN A 86 -0.67 -20.94 -3.08
N PRO A 87 0.59 -20.58 -2.80
CA PRO A 87 1.50 -20.01 -3.79
C PRO A 87 1.86 -20.98 -4.93
N GLN A 88 1.68 -22.29 -4.74
CA GLN A 88 1.84 -23.33 -5.76
C GLN A 88 0.75 -23.29 -6.84
N ILE A 89 -0.36 -22.56 -6.59
CA ILE A 89 -1.46 -22.36 -7.54
C ILE A 89 -1.52 -20.90 -7.98
N PHE A 90 -1.18 -19.97 -7.07
CA PHE A 90 -1.33 -18.54 -7.25
C PHE A 90 0.02 -17.84 -7.09
N SER A 91 0.63 -17.54 -8.22
CA SER A 91 1.97 -16.95 -8.31
C SER A 91 1.98 -15.47 -8.03
N SER A 92 3.08 -15.01 -7.45
CA SER A 92 3.44 -13.59 -7.35
C SER A 92 4.42 -13.16 -8.42
N GLN A 93 4.96 -14.08 -9.23
CA GLN A 93 6.00 -13.79 -10.20
C GLN A 93 5.54 -12.86 -11.32
N TYR A 94 6.45 -11.99 -11.76
CA TYR A 94 6.18 -11.02 -12.80
C TYR A 94 5.80 -11.64 -14.15
N SER A 95 6.41 -12.75 -14.54
CA SER A 95 6.06 -13.44 -15.79
C SER A 95 4.55 -13.66 -15.96
N THR A 96 3.81 -13.40 -14.92
CA THR A 96 2.37 -13.52 -14.81
C THR A 96 1.65 -12.18 -14.59
N GLY A 97 2.39 -11.06 -14.47
CA GLY A 97 1.86 -9.69 -14.32
C GLY A 97 2.38 -8.92 -13.11
N THR A 98 2.31 -7.58 -13.16
CA THR A 98 2.82 -6.71 -12.09
C THR A 98 1.94 -6.72 -10.85
N LEU A 99 2.55 -6.49 -9.67
CA LEU A 99 1.84 -6.35 -8.39
C LEU A 99 1.34 -4.93 -8.10
N LEU A 100 2.05 -3.92 -8.61
CA LEU A 100 1.88 -2.53 -8.13
C LEU A 100 0.74 -1.78 -8.81
N THR A 101 0.38 -2.14 -10.03
CA THR A 101 -0.74 -1.51 -10.71
C THR A 101 -1.50 -2.52 -11.55
N LEU A 102 -2.73 -2.20 -11.89
CA LEU A 102 -3.57 -3.03 -12.73
C LEU A 102 -3.48 -2.64 -14.22
N GLY A 103 -2.67 -1.62 -14.56
CA GLY A 103 -2.48 -1.14 -15.93
C GLY A 103 -1.32 -1.83 -16.67
N SER A 104 -1.21 -1.59 -17.97
CA SER A 104 -0.22 -2.20 -18.86
C SER A 104 1.16 -1.52 -18.81
N GLU A 105 2.16 -2.21 -19.38
CA GLU A 105 3.52 -1.69 -19.55
C GLU A 105 3.57 -0.40 -20.36
N GLU A 106 2.78 -0.31 -21.41
CA GLU A 106 2.79 0.80 -22.38
C GLU A 106 2.43 2.15 -21.76
N ASN A 107 1.70 2.12 -20.63
CA ASN A 107 1.23 3.32 -19.92
C ASN A 107 2.15 3.76 -18.79
N ARG A 108 3.43 3.31 -18.76
CA ARG A 108 4.34 3.59 -17.65
C ARG A 108 5.71 4.03 -18.11
N HIS A 109 6.39 4.79 -17.24
CA HIS A 109 7.80 5.09 -17.46
C HIS A 109 8.63 3.79 -17.49
N PRO A 110 9.39 3.50 -18.57
CA PRO A 110 10.03 2.20 -18.79
C PRO A 110 10.94 1.76 -17.64
N LYS A 111 11.71 2.69 -17.07
CA LYS A 111 12.64 2.40 -15.96
C LYS A 111 11.90 2.09 -14.66
N LEU A 112 10.87 2.87 -14.31
CA LEU A 112 10.02 2.57 -13.15
C LEU A 112 9.31 1.24 -13.34
N PHE A 113 8.74 0.98 -14.52
CA PHE A 113 8.10 -0.28 -14.80
C PHE A 113 9.07 -1.46 -14.65
N LYS A 114 10.24 -1.41 -15.28
CA LYS A 114 11.26 -2.45 -15.18
C LYS A 114 11.67 -2.71 -13.73
N SER A 115 11.84 -1.66 -12.92
CA SER A 115 12.19 -1.79 -11.50
C SER A 115 11.05 -2.34 -10.63
N THR A 116 9.80 -2.32 -11.10
CA THR A 116 8.68 -3.00 -10.40
C THR A 116 8.61 -4.49 -10.68
N ILE A 117 9.43 -5.02 -11.59
CA ILE A 117 9.47 -6.42 -11.99
C ILE A 117 10.43 -7.23 -11.12
N ASP A 118 11.65 -6.73 -10.98
CA ASP A 118 12.78 -7.49 -10.44
C ASP A 118 13.02 -7.14 -8.96
N HIS A 119 12.21 -7.69 -8.08
CA HIS A 119 12.37 -7.57 -6.63
C HIS A 119 11.68 -8.71 -5.87
N MET A 120 11.93 -8.78 -4.57
CA MET A 120 11.49 -9.87 -3.70
C MET A 120 9.98 -10.17 -3.73
N LEU A 121 9.10 -9.17 -3.91
CA LEU A 121 7.64 -9.40 -3.97
C LEU A 121 7.21 -10.17 -5.22
N ASN A 122 8.02 -10.14 -6.27
CA ASN A 122 7.77 -10.85 -7.53
C ASN A 122 8.52 -12.17 -7.62
N LEU A 123 8.95 -12.73 -6.51
CA LEU A 123 9.54 -14.06 -6.41
C LEU A 123 8.58 -15.02 -5.74
N ASP A 124 8.65 -16.30 -6.12
CA ASP A 124 7.99 -17.41 -5.45
C ASP A 124 9.01 -18.47 -4.99
N GLY A 125 8.52 -19.48 -4.30
CA GLY A 125 9.28 -20.67 -3.94
C GLY A 125 10.49 -20.40 -3.04
N GLU A 126 11.55 -21.12 -3.28
CA GLU A 126 12.78 -21.07 -2.46
C GLU A 126 13.58 -19.78 -2.66
N MET A 127 13.60 -19.23 -3.88
CA MET A 127 14.28 -17.97 -4.16
C MET A 127 13.74 -16.85 -3.28
N HIS A 128 12.39 -16.70 -3.21
CA HIS A 128 11.75 -15.76 -2.31
C HIS A 128 12.11 -16.01 -0.84
N LEU A 129 12.05 -17.29 -0.40
CA LEU A 129 12.30 -17.63 1.00
C LEU A 129 13.77 -17.39 1.39
N ASN A 130 14.72 -17.69 0.52
CA ASN A 130 16.13 -17.49 0.78
C ASN A 130 16.46 -16.00 0.91
N LEU A 131 16.04 -15.19 -0.06
CA LEU A 131 16.25 -13.75 -0.02
C LEU A 131 15.56 -13.12 1.22
N ARG A 132 14.34 -13.57 1.53
CA ARG A 132 13.63 -13.13 2.73
C ARG A 132 14.38 -13.46 4.03
N LYS A 133 15.04 -14.62 4.11
CA LYS A 133 15.85 -15.02 5.29
C LYS A 133 17.03 -14.07 5.51
N GLU A 134 17.66 -13.58 4.46
CA GLU A 134 18.77 -12.63 4.55
C GLU A 134 18.33 -11.26 5.09
N HIS A 135 17.12 -10.84 4.76
CA HIS A 135 16.56 -9.58 5.26
C HIS A 135 15.98 -9.68 6.69
N MET A 136 15.54 -10.88 7.10
CA MET A 136 14.87 -11.11 8.40
C MET A 136 15.59 -10.57 9.65
N PRO A 137 16.94 -10.58 9.75
CA PRO A 137 17.64 -10.05 10.93
C PRO A 137 17.21 -8.64 11.32
N PHE A 138 16.93 -7.77 10.34
CA PHE A 138 16.54 -6.36 10.54
C PHE A 138 15.09 -6.17 11.00
N PHE A 139 14.33 -7.25 11.11
CA PHE A 139 12.92 -7.26 11.54
C PHE A 139 12.69 -8.16 12.77
N LYS A 140 13.77 -8.66 13.38
CA LYS A 140 13.71 -9.47 14.60
C LYS A 140 13.64 -8.60 15.85
N PRO A 141 13.12 -9.13 16.99
CA PRO A 141 12.90 -8.37 18.22
C PRO A 141 14.12 -7.59 18.71
N ASN A 142 15.32 -8.16 18.67
CA ASN A 142 16.54 -7.48 19.15
C ASN A 142 16.83 -6.20 18.34
N PHE A 143 16.81 -6.29 17.01
CA PHE A 143 17.02 -5.11 16.14
C PHE A 143 15.91 -4.07 16.34
N ILE A 144 14.66 -4.53 16.42
CA ILE A 144 13.50 -3.65 16.66
C ILE A 144 13.61 -2.92 18.00
N SER A 145 14.07 -3.59 19.06
CA SER A 145 14.24 -2.96 20.38
C SER A 145 15.30 -1.85 20.39
N GLU A 146 16.42 -2.05 19.67
CA GLU A 146 17.44 -1.01 19.49
C GLU A 146 16.91 0.17 18.66
N LEU A 147 16.20 -0.12 17.59
CA LEU A 147 15.58 0.88 16.72
C LEU A 147 14.51 1.67 17.46
N GLN A 148 13.70 1.01 18.30
CA GLN A 148 12.61 1.63 19.07
C GLN A 148 13.09 2.78 19.93
N SER A 149 14.25 2.66 20.59
CA SER A 149 14.81 3.73 21.41
C SER A 149 15.07 5.01 20.59
N ARG A 150 15.61 4.85 19.36
CA ARG A 150 15.86 5.99 18.45
C ARG A 150 14.56 6.58 17.90
N VAL A 151 13.62 5.71 17.55
CA VAL A 151 12.29 6.10 17.06
C VAL A 151 11.51 6.85 18.14
N SER A 152 11.55 6.39 19.39
CA SER A 152 10.90 7.06 20.53
C SER A 152 11.42 8.50 20.72
N ILE A 153 12.75 8.69 20.65
CA ILE A 153 13.37 10.02 20.71
C ILE A 153 12.90 10.88 19.53
N LYS A 154 12.86 10.32 18.32
CA LYS A 154 12.42 11.06 17.14
C LYS A 154 10.95 11.46 17.25
N VAL A 155 10.08 10.60 17.76
CA VAL A 155 8.66 10.96 18.02
C VAL A 155 8.60 12.15 18.99
N THR A 156 9.34 12.12 20.10
CA THR A 156 9.38 13.24 21.04
C THR A 156 9.80 14.54 20.35
N GLN A 157 10.86 14.52 19.55
CA GLN A 157 11.33 15.70 18.81
C GLN A 157 10.27 16.24 17.84
N LEU A 158 9.61 15.35 17.07
CA LEU A 158 8.55 15.75 16.15
C LEU A 158 7.36 16.37 16.89
N LEU A 159 6.99 15.82 18.05
CA LEU A 159 5.93 16.37 18.88
C LEU A 159 6.31 17.71 19.51
N ASP A 160 7.60 17.92 19.84
CA ASP A 160 8.10 19.21 20.34
C ASP A 160 8.01 20.31 19.26
N GLU A 161 8.31 19.99 18.01
CA GLU A 161 8.15 20.93 16.90
C GLU A 161 6.67 21.21 16.61
N ALA A 162 5.83 20.17 16.59
CA ALA A 162 4.39 20.31 16.37
C ALA A 162 3.72 21.17 17.45
N ASP A 163 4.13 21.06 18.71
CA ASP A 163 3.60 21.86 19.83
C ASP A 163 3.82 23.38 19.64
N LYS A 164 4.92 23.76 18.97
CA LYS A 164 5.20 25.17 18.65
C LYS A 164 4.26 25.72 17.59
N LEU A 165 3.75 24.87 16.68
CA LEU A 165 2.87 25.29 15.59
C LEU A 165 1.41 25.41 16.03
N ASN A 166 0.95 24.55 16.94
CA ASN A 166 -0.43 24.36 17.42
C ASN A 166 -1.47 23.99 16.33
N GLU A 167 -1.44 24.63 15.17
CA GLU A 167 -2.27 24.26 13.99
C GLU A 167 -1.34 23.93 12.82
N PHE A 168 -1.52 22.76 12.22
CA PHE A 168 -0.67 22.27 11.13
C PHE A 168 -1.30 21.12 10.35
N ASN A 169 -0.68 20.72 9.26
CA ASN A 169 -1.00 19.50 8.54
C ASN A 169 -0.29 18.31 9.19
N LEU A 170 -1.05 17.41 9.83
CA LEU A 170 -0.50 16.22 10.51
C LEU A 170 0.35 15.37 9.58
N VAL A 171 -0.04 15.23 8.30
CA VAL A 171 0.68 14.40 7.34
C VAL A 171 2.09 14.93 7.17
N LYS A 172 2.22 16.21 6.85
CA LYS A 172 3.50 16.85 6.55
C LYS A 172 4.43 16.91 7.76
N GLU A 173 3.90 17.29 8.92
CA GLU A 173 4.75 17.61 10.08
C GLU A 173 5.07 16.35 10.93
N LEU A 174 4.21 15.33 10.91
CA LEU A 174 4.39 14.15 11.78
C LEU A 174 4.41 12.84 11.01
N SER A 175 3.28 12.48 10.34
CA SER A 175 3.09 11.12 9.86
C SER A 175 3.96 10.75 8.67
N GLN A 176 4.45 11.71 7.91
CA GLN A 176 5.43 11.51 6.82
C GLN A 176 6.86 11.43 7.37
N GLN A 177 7.18 12.23 8.37
CA GLN A 177 8.54 12.38 8.88
C GLN A 177 9.03 11.13 9.63
N LEU A 178 8.15 10.51 10.44
CA LEU A 178 8.54 9.38 11.28
C LEU A 178 8.87 8.11 10.47
N PRO A 179 8.06 7.67 9.49
CA PRO A 179 8.41 6.51 8.66
C PRO A 179 9.69 6.71 7.85
N ILE A 180 9.92 7.89 7.28
CA ILE A 180 11.15 8.21 6.53
C ILE A 180 12.37 8.14 7.45
N TYR A 181 12.29 8.71 8.65
CA TYR A 181 13.35 8.60 9.64
C TYR A 181 13.65 7.12 9.97
N THR A 182 12.60 6.36 10.30
CA THR A 182 12.74 4.95 10.68
C THR A 182 13.32 4.11 9.56
N LEU A 183 12.84 4.33 8.33
CA LEU A 183 13.36 3.66 7.14
C LEU A 183 14.85 3.99 6.94
N SER A 184 15.23 5.26 7.05
CA SER A 184 16.62 5.69 6.94
C SER A 184 17.55 5.02 7.96
N GLU A 185 17.07 4.85 9.20
CA GLU A 185 17.81 4.13 10.25
C GLU A 185 18.03 2.64 9.90
N ILE A 186 16.98 1.95 9.40
CA ILE A 186 17.07 0.54 9.00
C ILE A 186 18.00 0.36 7.80
N LEU A 187 17.93 1.27 6.84
CA LEU A 187 18.73 1.26 5.62
C LEU A 187 20.17 1.74 5.84
N GLY A 188 20.43 2.41 6.95
CA GLY A 188 21.73 3.05 7.20
C GLY A 188 22.01 4.19 6.23
N ILE A 189 20.98 4.99 5.87
CA ILE A 189 21.10 6.19 5.03
C ILE A 189 21.69 7.32 5.88
N PRO A 190 22.73 8.02 5.37
CA PRO A 190 23.28 9.21 6.04
C PRO A 190 22.22 10.27 6.31
N GLU A 191 22.33 10.96 7.44
CA GLU A 191 21.35 11.98 7.82
C GLU A 191 21.22 13.10 6.76
N ALA A 192 22.34 13.50 6.17
CA ALA A 192 22.36 14.52 5.12
C ALA A 192 21.56 14.17 3.86
N ASP A 193 21.33 12.86 3.62
CA ASP A 193 20.65 12.39 2.42
C ASP A 193 19.16 12.09 2.64
N ARG A 194 18.69 12.13 3.90
CA ARG A 194 17.32 11.74 4.27
C ARG A 194 16.25 12.62 3.63
N GLN A 195 16.56 13.90 3.41
CA GLN A 195 15.64 14.83 2.76
C GLN A 195 15.34 14.43 1.32
N LYS A 196 16.29 13.85 0.60
CA LYS A 196 16.08 13.34 -0.76
C LYS A 196 15.05 12.21 -0.80
N LEU A 197 15.01 11.35 0.23
CA LEU A 197 13.97 10.31 0.31
C LEU A 197 12.56 10.93 0.37
N VAL A 198 12.38 12.02 1.11
CA VAL A 198 11.11 12.76 1.16
C VAL A 198 10.71 13.23 -0.23
N GLU A 199 11.64 13.91 -0.92
CA GLU A 199 11.42 14.50 -2.24
C GLU A 199 11.08 13.44 -3.29
N TRP A 200 11.79 12.29 -3.28
CA TRP A 200 11.49 11.19 -4.19
C TRP A 200 10.15 10.53 -3.89
N MET A 201 9.76 10.41 -2.62
CA MET A 201 8.47 9.84 -2.25
C MET A 201 7.30 10.73 -2.72
N GLU A 202 7.38 12.03 -2.46
CA GLU A 202 6.40 13.01 -2.93
C GLU A 202 6.31 13.00 -4.46
N PHE A 203 7.46 12.91 -5.12
CA PHE A 203 7.54 12.82 -6.57
C PHE A 203 6.90 11.54 -7.12
N LEU A 204 7.17 10.37 -6.53
CA LEU A 204 6.59 9.09 -6.97
C LEU A 204 5.06 9.06 -6.82
N GLU A 205 4.51 9.66 -5.76
CA GLU A 205 3.06 9.81 -5.60
C GLU A 205 2.47 10.69 -6.71
N LEU A 206 3.11 11.81 -6.99
CA LEU A 206 2.69 12.74 -8.04
C LEU A 206 2.78 12.08 -9.43
N ALA A 207 3.85 11.34 -9.68
CA ALA A 207 4.08 10.59 -10.90
C ALA A 207 2.98 9.56 -11.17
N GLN A 208 2.60 8.80 -10.16
CA GLN A 208 1.52 7.83 -10.27
C GLN A 208 0.18 8.50 -10.59
N TYR A 209 -0.12 9.61 -9.93
CA TYR A 209 -1.31 10.40 -10.20
C TYR A 209 -1.37 10.89 -11.66
N PHE A 210 -0.30 11.49 -12.17
CA PHE A 210 -0.24 11.98 -13.54
C PHE A 210 -0.42 10.86 -14.57
N THR A 211 0.22 9.70 -14.36
CA THR A 211 0.08 8.56 -15.26
C THR A 211 -1.38 8.11 -15.36
N LEU A 212 -2.05 7.98 -14.23
CA LEU A 212 -3.43 7.52 -14.17
C LEU A 212 -4.41 8.58 -14.75
N GLU A 213 -4.17 9.87 -14.48
CA GLU A 213 -4.97 10.95 -15.05
C GLU A 213 -4.80 11.03 -16.58
N GLN A 214 -3.60 10.82 -17.10
CA GLN A 214 -3.35 10.78 -18.54
C GLN A 214 -4.09 9.61 -19.22
N ILE A 215 -4.09 8.43 -18.60
CA ILE A 215 -4.87 7.28 -19.10
C ILE A 215 -6.35 7.65 -19.17
N LYS A 216 -6.88 8.24 -18.12
CA LYS A 216 -8.28 8.67 -18.04
C LYS A 216 -8.65 9.69 -19.14
N GLN A 217 -7.82 10.71 -19.34
CA GLN A 217 -8.03 11.73 -20.37
C GLN A 217 -7.98 11.12 -21.78
N ASN A 218 -7.07 10.20 -22.05
CA ASN A 218 -7.01 9.48 -23.33
C ASN A 218 -8.29 8.68 -23.60
N GLU A 219 -8.84 8.02 -22.57
CA GLU A 219 -10.11 7.29 -22.68
C GLU A 219 -11.32 8.20 -22.91
N GLU A 220 -11.30 9.41 -22.36
CA GLU A 220 -12.35 10.43 -22.56
C GLU A 220 -12.26 11.13 -23.93
N GLY A 221 -11.26 10.77 -24.75
CA GLY A 221 -11.06 11.33 -26.09
C GLY A 221 -10.49 12.75 -26.09
N VAL A 222 -9.86 13.17 -25.00
CA VAL A 222 -9.14 14.44 -24.92
C VAL A 222 -7.84 14.29 -25.73
N THR A 223 -7.76 14.93 -26.89
CA THR A 223 -6.69 14.74 -27.87
C THR A 223 -5.43 15.58 -27.64
N ASP A 224 -5.47 16.52 -26.71
CA ASP A 224 -4.32 17.40 -26.40
C ASP A 224 -3.86 17.18 -24.96
N THR A 225 -3.39 15.96 -24.68
CA THR A 225 -2.89 15.55 -23.37
C THR A 225 -1.37 15.45 -23.33
N THR A 226 -0.67 16.02 -24.30
CA THR A 226 0.79 16.00 -24.31
C THR A 226 1.30 16.79 -23.10
N PRO A 227 1.93 16.14 -22.11
CA PRO A 227 2.47 16.87 -20.95
C PRO A 227 3.47 17.92 -21.40
N ASP A 228 3.58 19.01 -20.65
CA ASP A 228 4.62 20.01 -20.88
C ASP A 228 6.00 19.31 -20.94
N PRO A 229 6.78 19.50 -22.03
CA PRO A 229 8.12 18.92 -22.16
C PRO A 229 9.02 19.19 -20.94
N ALA A 230 8.91 20.36 -20.31
CA ALA A 230 9.67 20.68 -19.12
C ALA A 230 9.27 19.81 -17.90
N LEU A 231 8.00 19.42 -17.79
CA LEU A 231 7.53 18.48 -16.77
C LEU A 231 8.03 17.07 -17.05
N ILE A 232 8.06 16.64 -18.32
CA ILE A 232 8.60 15.34 -18.71
C ILE A 232 10.09 15.26 -18.37
N ASP A 233 10.85 16.31 -18.70
CA ASP A 233 12.29 16.37 -18.39
C ASP A 233 12.54 16.38 -16.88
N LEU A 234 11.76 17.14 -16.11
CA LEU A 234 11.84 17.12 -14.64
C LEU A 234 11.55 15.71 -14.10
N PHE A 235 10.50 15.07 -14.62
CA PHE A 235 10.10 13.72 -14.25
C PHE A 235 11.23 12.70 -14.52
N ASN A 236 11.80 12.72 -15.71
CA ASN A 236 12.90 11.84 -16.08
C ASN A 236 14.15 12.08 -15.21
N ASN A 237 14.50 13.34 -14.97
CA ASN A 237 15.65 13.70 -14.13
C ASN A 237 15.50 13.21 -12.69
N MET A 238 14.31 13.33 -12.10
CA MET A 238 14.04 12.86 -10.74
C MET A 238 14.14 11.33 -10.65
N ILE A 239 13.65 10.60 -11.66
CA ILE A 239 13.80 9.13 -11.73
C ILE A 239 15.27 8.75 -11.82
N GLU A 240 16.03 9.38 -12.71
CA GLU A 240 17.47 9.10 -12.87
C GLU A 240 18.22 9.38 -11.56
N GLU A 241 18.01 10.54 -10.95
CA GLU A 241 18.65 10.88 -9.66
C GLU A 241 18.37 9.86 -8.57
N MET A 242 17.13 9.42 -8.44
CA MET A 242 16.72 8.42 -7.44
C MET A 242 17.44 7.07 -7.64
N PHE A 243 17.52 6.59 -8.88
CA PHE A 243 18.19 5.32 -9.17
C PHE A 243 19.72 5.44 -9.11
N ASP A 244 20.29 6.54 -9.56
CA ASP A 244 21.73 6.77 -9.48
C ASP A 244 22.20 6.83 -8.02
N TYR A 245 21.43 7.48 -7.14
CA TYR A 245 21.70 7.44 -5.71
C TYR A 245 21.55 6.02 -5.14
N GLY A 246 20.51 5.28 -5.52
CA GLY A 246 20.33 3.87 -5.11
C GLY A 246 21.53 3.01 -5.49
N ARG A 247 21.99 3.10 -6.71
CA ARG A 247 23.19 2.40 -7.20
C ARG A 247 24.45 2.82 -6.47
N TYR A 248 24.63 4.12 -6.25
CA TYR A 248 25.74 4.66 -5.48
C TYR A 248 25.77 4.09 -4.06
N ILE A 249 24.67 4.19 -3.32
CA ILE A 249 24.65 3.75 -1.92
C ILE A 249 24.81 2.22 -1.80
N LEU A 250 24.17 1.44 -2.69
CA LEU A 250 24.29 -0.01 -2.71
C LEU A 250 25.74 -0.45 -3.01
N LYS A 251 26.44 0.25 -3.93
CA LYS A 251 27.87 0.01 -4.18
C LYS A 251 28.72 0.27 -2.94
N GLN A 252 28.49 1.40 -2.24
CA GLN A 252 29.19 1.73 -0.99
C GLN A 252 28.96 0.67 0.10
N LYS A 253 27.70 0.16 0.19
CA LYS A 253 27.33 -0.89 1.15
C LYS A 253 27.95 -2.26 0.79
N ARG A 254 28.18 -2.54 -0.49
CA ARG A 254 28.89 -3.76 -0.93
C ARG A 254 30.38 -3.68 -0.60
N GLU A 255 31.01 -2.53 -0.86
CA GLU A 255 32.43 -2.29 -0.56
C GLU A 255 32.72 -2.21 0.94
N ASN A 256 31.81 -1.63 1.73
CA ASN A 256 31.95 -1.39 3.15
C ASN A 256 30.67 -1.80 3.91
N PRO A 257 30.38 -3.09 4.05
CA PRO A 257 29.14 -3.58 4.64
C PRO A 257 29.05 -3.19 6.12
N LYS A 258 27.82 -2.78 6.52
CA LYS A 258 27.47 -2.45 7.90
C LYS A 258 26.32 -3.34 8.35
N ASN A 259 25.96 -3.24 9.63
CA ASN A 259 24.78 -3.95 10.16
C ASN A 259 23.50 -3.16 9.83
N ASP A 260 23.18 -3.08 8.53
CA ASP A 260 21.96 -2.43 8.02
C ASP A 260 21.37 -3.21 6.82
N LEU A 261 20.11 -2.94 6.52
CA LEU A 261 19.37 -3.68 5.51
C LEU A 261 19.92 -3.46 4.09
N LEU A 262 20.44 -2.26 3.77
CA LEU A 262 21.05 -2.04 2.45
C LEU A 262 22.33 -2.85 2.26
N SER A 263 23.12 -3.04 3.31
CA SER A 263 24.28 -3.93 3.25
C SER A 263 23.87 -5.39 2.99
N ALA A 264 22.79 -5.86 3.60
CA ALA A 264 22.26 -7.19 3.33
C ALA A 264 21.76 -7.31 1.88
N ILE A 265 21.04 -6.33 1.36
CA ILE A 265 20.55 -6.33 -0.03
C ILE A 265 21.71 -6.29 -1.03
N ALA A 266 22.68 -5.40 -0.79
CA ALA A 266 23.82 -5.23 -1.69
C ALA A 266 24.69 -6.49 -1.83
N ASN A 267 24.70 -7.34 -0.79
CA ASN A 267 25.48 -8.59 -0.73
C ASN A 267 24.63 -9.86 -0.84
N ALA A 268 23.31 -9.71 -1.03
CA ALA A 268 22.40 -10.84 -1.18
C ALA A 268 22.68 -11.62 -2.47
N GLN A 269 22.40 -12.92 -2.45
CA GLN A 269 22.60 -13.83 -3.56
C GLN A 269 21.33 -14.62 -3.86
N ILE A 270 21.12 -14.92 -5.14
CA ILE A 270 20.10 -15.86 -5.59
C ILE A 270 20.84 -17.02 -6.29
N GLU A 271 20.66 -18.24 -5.77
CA GLU A 271 21.32 -19.46 -6.30
C GLU A 271 22.87 -19.38 -6.37
N GLY A 272 23.46 -18.60 -5.44
CA GLY A 272 24.91 -18.39 -5.36
C GLY A 272 25.46 -17.26 -6.24
N GLU A 273 24.62 -16.62 -7.03
CA GLU A 273 24.96 -15.49 -7.86
C GLU A 273 24.54 -14.17 -7.22
N GLU A 274 25.35 -13.12 -7.40
CA GLU A 274 25.00 -11.77 -6.95
C GLU A 274 23.73 -11.29 -7.65
N LEU A 275 22.96 -10.43 -6.95
CA LEU A 275 21.78 -9.81 -7.55
C LEU A 275 22.16 -8.94 -8.75
N SER A 276 21.41 -9.05 -9.84
CA SER A 276 21.60 -8.22 -11.03
C SER A 276 21.41 -6.73 -10.71
N PRO A 277 21.99 -5.81 -11.49
CA PRO A 277 21.73 -4.38 -11.34
C PRO A 277 20.25 -4.02 -11.37
N GLU A 278 19.46 -4.68 -12.23
CA GLU A 278 18.02 -4.49 -12.35
C GLU A 278 17.29 -4.92 -11.07
N PHE A 279 17.69 -6.06 -10.49
CA PHE A 279 17.11 -6.53 -9.24
C PHE A 279 17.47 -5.63 -8.05
N LEU A 280 18.68 -5.06 -8.04
CA LEU A 280 19.10 -4.05 -7.05
C LEU A 280 18.30 -2.75 -7.19
N ASP A 281 18.09 -2.28 -8.43
CA ASP A 281 17.23 -1.12 -8.71
C ASP A 281 15.78 -1.37 -8.22
N GLY A 282 15.24 -2.55 -8.52
CA GLY A 282 13.91 -2.95 -8.06
C GLY A 282 13.81 -3.08 -6.53
N SER A 283 14.83 -3.62 -5.90
CA SER A 283 14.90 -3.73 -4.43
C SER A 283 14.99 -2.35 -3.76
N TRP A 284 15.76 -1.43 -4.35
CA TRP A 284 15.83 -0.04 -3.90
C TRP A 284 14.47 0.64 -3.98
N LEU A 285 13.82 0.62 -5.15
CA LEU A 285 12.49 1.20 -5.35
C LEU A 285 11.45 0.61 -4.40
N LEU A 286 11.43 -0.73 -4.27
CA LEU A 286 10.50 -1.42 -3.38
C LEU A 286 10.61 -0.92 -1.94
N ILE A 287 11.83 -0.81 -1.42
CA ILE A 287 12.04 -0.50 0.00
C ILE A 287 11.66 0.93 0.33
N ILE A 288 12.09 1.90 -0.48
CA ILE A 288 11.73 3.30 -0.23
C ILE A 288 10.21 3.51 -0.33
N PHE A 289 9.53 2.82 -1.25
CA PHE A 289 8.10 2.93 -1.41
C PHE A 289 7.30 2.21 -0.30
N ALA A 290 7.65 0.96 0.01
CA ALA A 290 6.87 0.15 0.94
C ALA A 290 6.96 0.63 2.40
N GLY A 291 8.07 1.24 2.78
CA GLY A 291 8.35 1.59 4.19
C GLY A 291 7.71 2.89 4.66
N ASN A 292 7.27 3.76 3.76
CA ASN A 292 6.79 5.10 4.11
C ASN A 292 5.26 5.20 4.10
N ASP A 293 4.62 5.06 2.95
CA ASP A 293 3.22 5.44 2.73
C ASP A 293 2.23 4.67 3.59
N THR A 294 2.45 3.40 3.78
CA THR A 294 1.53 2.55 4.54
C THR A 294 1.44 2.97 6.01
N THR A 295 2.58 3.26 6.64
CA THR A 295 2.63 3.70 8.05
C THR A 295 2.12 5.13 8.19
N ARG A 296 2.49 6.04 7.29
CA ARG A 296 1.99 7.41 7.22
C ARG A 296 0.45 7.45 7.18
N ASN A 297 -0.15 6.68 6.27
CA ASN A 297 -1.60 6.63 6.12
C ASN A 297 -2.29 6.00 7.33
N THR A 298 -1.67 5.00 7.96
CA THR A 298 -2.21 4.40 9.18
C THR A 298 -2.18 5.38 10.36
N MET A 299 -1.09 6.13 10.54
CA MET A 299 -0.98 7.16 11.59
C MET A 299 -2.03 8.25 11.40
N SER A 300 -2.11 8.82 10.21
CA SER A 300 -3.06 9.89 9.88
C SER A 300 -4.52 9.42 9.99
N GLY A 301 -4.82 8.25 9.43
CA GLY A 301 -6.14 7.65 9.53
C GLY A 301 -6.56 7.35 10.97
N GLY A 302 -5.64 6.87 11.82
CA GLY A 302 -5.93 6.60 13.23
C GLY A 302 -6.26 7.86 14.03
N ILE A 303 -5.55 8.96 13.80
CA ILE A 303 -5.85 10.26 14.44
C ILE A 303 -7.24 10.75 14.01
N LYS A 304 -7.57 10.64 12.72
CA LYS A 304 -8.90 11.00 12.22
C LYS A 304 -9.98 10.11 12.82
N LEU A 305 -9.79 8.80 12.83
CA LEU A 305 -10.74 7.84 13.39
C LEU A 305 -11.02 8.09 14.88
N LEU A 306 -10.00 8.39 15.67
CA LEU A 306 -10.17 8.75 17.08
C LEU A 306 -10.92 10.08 17.27
N ASN A 307 -10.65 11.07 16.38
CA ASN A 307 -11.39 12.34 16.39
C ASN A 307 -12.87 12.14 16.09
N ASP A 308 -13.18 11.30 15.09
CA ASP A 308 -14.55 11.01 14.66
C ASP A 308 -15.31 10.06 15.61
N ASN A 309 -14.57 9.35 16.48
CA ASN A 309 -15.11 8.41 17.46
C ASN A 309 -14.68 8.79 18.90
N PRO A 310 -15.25 9.85 19.51
CA PRO A 310 -14.80 10.37 20.80
C PRO A 310 -14.85 9.34 21.94
N TYR A 311 -15.79 8.41 21.89
CA TYR A 311 -15.88 7.33 22.88
C TYR A 311 -14.67 6.40 22.80
N GLN A 312 -14.22 6.02 21.59
CA GLN A 312 -13.04 5.20 21.39
C GLN A 312 -11.75 5.94 21.82
N LYS A 313 -11.69 7.25 21.53
CA LYS A 313 -10.61 8.14 22.00
C LYS A 313 -10.55 8.15 23.54
N LYS A 314 -11.70 8.29 24.21
CA LYS A 314 -11.76 8.25 25.67
C LYS A 314 -11.24 6.95 26.25
N LEU A 315 -11.63 5.79 25.69
CA LEU A 315 -11.18 4.48 26.16
C LEU A 315 -9.64 4.32 26.14
N VAL A 316 -8.97 4.82 25.10
CA VAL A 316 -7.51 4.72 25.01
C VAL A 316 -6.79 5.74 25.91
N LEU A 317 -7.42 6.89 26.19
CA LEU A 317 -6.89 7.88 27.11
C LEU A 317 -7.01 7.44 28.59
N GLU A 318 -8.08 6.70 28.92
CA GLU A 318 -8.31 6.17 30.28
C GLU A 318 -7.45 4.95 30.59
N ASP A 319 -7.12 4.13 29.57
CA ASP A 319 -6.34 2.92 29.75
C ASP A 319 -5.35 2.74 28.57
N SER A 320 -4.07 2.93 28.84
CA SER A 320 -2.99 2.79 27.85
C SER A 320 -2.81 1.37 27.32
N GLU A 321 -3.32 0.35 27.99
CA GLU A 321 -3.28 -1.04 27.49
C GLU A 321 -4.11 -1.18 26.19
N ASN A 322 -5.09 -0.31 25.98
CA ASN A 322 -5.91 -0.25 24.77
C ASN A 322 -5.14 0.21 23.52
N ILE A 323 -3.89 0.68 23.64
CA ILE A 323 -3.04 1.08 22.49
C ILE A 323 -2.86 -0.09 21.50
N THR A 324 -2.70 -1.31 21.97
CA THR A 324 -2.57 -2.48 21.06
C THR A 324 -3.85 -2.70 20.25
N GLY A 325 -4.99 -2.60 20.89
CA GLY A 325 -6.30 -2.69 20.22
C GLY A 325 -6.52 -1.55 19.23
N LEU A 326 -6.19 -0.31 19.66
CA LEU A 326 -6.22 0.86 18.78
C LEU A 326 -5.40 0.63 17.50
N ILE A 327 -4.16 0.16 17.62
CA ILE A 327 -3.27 -0.05 16.46
C ILE A 327 -3.87 -1.09 15.51
N ASN A 328 -4.26 -2.26 16.02
CA ASN A 328 -4.81 -3.32 15.18
C ASN A 328 -6.11 -2.91 14.48
N GLU A 329 -7.01 -2.26 15.23
CA GLU A 329 -8.28 -1.78 14.65
C GLU A 329 -8.06 -0.65 13.65
N THR A 330 -7.10 0.26 13.89
CA THR A 330 -6.71 1.29 12.93
C THR A 330 -6.18 0.68 11.65
N VAL A 331 -5.25 -0.27 11.74
CA VAL A 331 -4.69 -0.95 10.56
C VAL A 331 -5.78 -1.70 9.78
N ARG A 332 -6.70 -2.37 10.49
CA ARG A 332 -7.86 -3.03 9.88
C ARG A 332 -8.73 -2.02 9.13
N PHE A 333 -9.06 -0.92 9.79
CA PHE A 333 -10.03 0.06 9.33
C PHE A 333 -9.51 0.92 8.18
N VAL A 334 -8.24 1.34 8.24
CA VAL A 334 -7.58 2.12 7.19
C VAL A 334 -7.23 1.25 5.99
N SER A 335 -6.72 0.03 6.22
CA SER A 335 -6.25 -0.88 5.14
C SER A 335 -5.37 -0.14 4.13
N PRO A 336 -4.19 0.35 4.51
CA PRO A 336 -3.42 1.30 3.70
C PRO A 336 -3.02 0.76 2.32
N VAL A 337 -2.73 -0.54 2.19
CA VAL A 337 -2.65 -1.23 0.90
C VAL A 337 -4.04 -1.75 0.56
N ILE A 338 -4.60 -1.23 -0.53
CA ILE A 338 -5.98 -1.53 -0.94
C ILE A 338 -6.09 -2.92 -1.52
N HIS A 339 -5.17 -3.28 -2.43
CA HIS A 339 -5.15 -4.60 -3.04
C HIS A 339 -3.73 -5.08 -3.34
N MET A 340 -3.60 -6.38 -3.53
CA MET A 340 -2.43 -7.04 -4.11
C MET A 340 -2.88 -8.01 -5.20
N ARG A 341 -1.93 -8.51 -5.99
CA ARG A 341 -2.22 -9.31 -7.17
C ARG A 341 -1.57 -10.68 -7.11
N ARG A 342 -2.24 -11.66 -7.71
CA ARG A 342 -1.70 -13.00 -7.99
C ARG A 342 -2.09 -13.39 -9.41
N THR A 343 -1.44 -14.43 -9.91
CA THR A 343 -1.81 -15.06 -11.17
C THR A 343 -2.02 -16.55 -10.95
N SER A 344 -3.10 -17.11 -11.47
CA SER A 344 -3.34 -18.54 -11.43
C SER A 344 -2.35 -19.29 -12.35
N LEU A 345 -1.69 -20.33 -11.85
CA LEU A 345 -0.79 -21.16 -12.66
C LEU A 345 -1.52 -22.29 -13.37
N LYS A 346 -2.75 -22.60 -12.95
CA LYS A 346 -3.58 -23.66 -13.52
C LYS A 346 -5.05 -23.35 -13.33
N GLU A 347 -5.92 -24.05 -14.07
CA GLU A 347 -7.34 -23.95 -13.85
C GLU A 347 -7.70 -24.25 -12.39
N THR A 348 -8.54 -23.40 -11.82
CA THR A 348 -8.96 -23.47 -10.41
C THR A 348 -10.35 -22.88 -10.24
N GLU A 349 -10.92 -23.06 -9.05
CA GLU A 349 -12.22 -22.49 -8.69
C GLU A 349 -12.12 -21.69 -7.38
N ILE A 350 -12.69 -20.47 -7.39
CA ILE A 350 -12.81 -19.60 -6.22
C ILE A 350 -14.22 -19.02 -6.19
N GLY A 351 -14.90 -19.18 -5.06
CA GLY A 351 -16.27 -18.66 -4.88
C GLY A 351 -17.25 -19.13 -5.95
N GLY A 352 -17.10 -20.38 -6.45
CA GLY A 352 -17.92 -20.94 -7.52
C GLY A 352 -17.58 -20.43 -8.94
N GLN A 353 -16.55 -19.60 -9.10
CA GLN A 353 -16.07 -19.09 -10.39
C GLN A 353 -14.87 -19.91 -10.87
N LYS A 354 -14.91 -20.34 -12.14
CA LYS A 354 -13.78 -20.98 -12.81
C LYS A 354 -12.79 -19.95 -13.29
N ILE A 355 -11.56 -20.04 -12.79
CA ILE A 355 -10.44 -19.18 -13.14
C ILE A 355 -9.48 -19.99 -13.98
N GLY A 356 -9.19 -19.51 -15.19
CA GLY A 356 -8.28 -20.18 -16.12
C GLY A 356 -6.81 -20.02 -15.72
N PRO A 357 -5.90 -20.78 -16.34
CA PRO A 357 -4.47 -20.61 -16.14
C PRO A 357 -4.02 -19.24 -16.68
N TYR A 358 -3.06 -18.62 -15.96
CA TYR A 358 -2.48 -17.31 -16.26
C TYR A 358 -3.47 -16.14 -16.21
N GLU A 359 -4.62 -16.33 -15.56
CA GLU A 359 -5.54 -15.24 -15.28
C GLU A 359 -5.13 -14.49 -14.00
N LYS A 360 -5.28 -13.18 -14.03
CA LYS A 360 -4.88 -12.28 -12.95
C LYS A 360 -5.98 -12.17 -11.90
N ILE A 361 -5.58 -12.09 -10.63
CA ILE A 361 -6.47 -12.08 -9.48
C ILE A 361 -6.07 -10.95 -8.54
N ALA A 362 -6.94 -9.98 -8.33
CA ALA A 362 -6.76 -8.88 -7.39
C ALA A 362 -7.41 -9.22 -6.04
N LEU A 363 -6.63 -9.10 -4.98
CA LEU A 363 -6.99 -9.40 -3.59
C LEU A 363 -7.32 -8.08 -2.87
N TRP A 364 -8.58 -7.71 -2.77
CA TRP A 364 -9.02 -6.42 -2.22
C TRP A 364 -9.06 -6.46 -0.69
N TYR A 365 -7.93 -6.12 -0.05
CA TYR A 365 -7.78 -6.17 1.41
C TYR A 365 -8.73 -5.22 2.14
N GLY A 366 -8.97 -4.00 1.59
CA GLY A 366 -9.93 -3.07 2.16
C GLY A 366 -11.34 -3.65 2.26
N ALA A 367 -11.76 -4.42 1.24
CA ALA A 367 -13.04 -5.11 1.26
C ALA A 367 -13.06 -6.27 2.26
N ALA A 368 -12.01 -7.12 2.27
CA ALA A 368 -11.91 -8.27 3.17
C ALA A 368 -11.83 -7.87 4.65
N ASN A 369 -11.19 -6.75 4.97
CA ASN A 369 -11.09 -6.24 6.33
C ASN A 369 -12.41 -5.65 6.86
N ARG A 370 -13.43 -5.58 6.00
CA ARG A 370 -14.82 -5.23 6.34
C ARG A 370 -15.78 -6.42 6.13
N ASP A 371 -15.28 -7.66 6.09
CA ASP A 371 -16.12 -8.85 5.92
C ASP A 371 -16.87 -9.17 7.21
N PRO A 372 -18.24 -9.14 7.20
CA PRO A 372 -19.04 -9.42 8.39
C PRO A 372 -18.99 -10.91 8.81
N GLU A 373 -18.55 -11.81 7.94
CA GLU A 373 -18.34 -13.22 8.29
C GLU A 373 -17.15 -13.39 9.26
N ILE A 374 -16.25 -12.39 9.32
CA ILE A 374 -15.05 -12.40 10.18
C ILE A 374 -15.14 -11.36 11.29
N PHE A 375 -15.60 -10.15 10.96
CA PHE A 375 -15.63 -9.01 11.89
C PHE A 375 -17.08 -8.62 12.18
N ASP A 376 -17.56 -8.86 13.40
CA ASP A 376 -18.89 -8.37 13.80
C ASP A 376 -18.96 -6.84 13.65
N ARG A 377 -20.07 -6.33 13.06
CA ARG A 377 -20.23 -4.90 12.77
C ARG A 377 -18.97 -4.27 12.17
N PRO A 378 -18.53 -4.71 10.97
CA PRO A 378 -17.20 -4.44 10.43
C PRO A 378 -16.97 -2.96 10.13
N ASP A 379 -18.03 -2.17 9.97
CA ASP A 379 -17.99 -0.75 9.67
C ASP A 379 -17.95 0.14 10.92
N GLU A 380 -18.03 -0.45 12.12
CA GLU A 380 -17.81 0.25 13.38
C GLU A 380 -16.33 0.21 13.77
N PHE A 381 -15.76 1.38 14.05
CA PHE A 381 -14.43 1.49 14.62
C PHE A 381 -14.49 1.15 16.12
N ASN A 382 -13.88 0.03 16.50
CA ASN A 382 -13.94 -0.48 17.88
C ASN A 382 -12.56 -0.99 18.33
N ILE A 383 -11.87 -0.19 19.14
CA ILE A 383 -10.52 -0.53 19.64
C ILE A 383 -10.49 -1.73 20.59
N LEU A 384 -11.65 -2.14 21.11
CA LEU A 384 -11.79 -3.33 21.96
C LEU A 384 -12.19 -4.58 21.17
N ARG A 385 -12.16 -4.53 19.84
CA ARG A 385 -12.44 -5.67 18.98
C ARG A 385 -11.43 -6.81 19.23
N SER A 386 -11.92 -7.95 19.68
CA SER A 386 -11.07 -9.08 20.12
C SER A 386 -10.30 -9.75 18.99
N ASN A 387 -10.71 -9.57 17.74
CA ASN A 387 -10.11 -10.19 16.56
C ASN A 387 -9.60 -9.14 15.53
N ALA A 388 -9.35 -7.90 15.95
CA ALA A 388 -8.84 -6.86 15.07
C ALA A 388 -7.51 -7.25 14.41
N ASP A 389 -6.66 -8.02 15.10
CA ASP A 389 -5.37 -8.54 14.65
C ASP A 389 -5.45 -9.55 13.49
N LYS A 390 -6.64 -10.10 13.21
CA LYS A 390 -6.88 -11.02 12.08
C LYS A 390 -7.00 -10.31 10.73
N HIS A 391 -6.93 -8.97 10.69
CA HIS A 391 -6.99 -8.22 9.44
C HIS A 391 -5.92 -8.68 8.42
N LEU A 392 -6.22 -8.54 7.12
CA LEU A 392 -5.31 -8.89 6.02
C LEU A 392 -4.46 -7.71 5.51
N ALA A 393 -4.44 -6.56 6.20
CA ALA A 393 -3.72 -5.37 5.75
C ALA A 393 -2.19 -5.57 5.64
N PHE A 394 -1.63 -6.53 6.37
CA PHE A 394 -0.23 -6.97 6.21
C PHE A 394 -0.07 -8.17 5.29
N GLY A 395 -1.11 -8.55 4.54
CA GLY A 395 -1.13 -9.81 3.82
C GLY A 395 -1.15 -11.04 4.73
N ILE A 396 -1.13 -12.22 4.13
CA ILE A 396 -1.08 -13.51 4.82
C ILE A 396 -0.28 -14.53 4.00
N GLY A 397 0.28 -15.54 4.65
CA GLY A 397 1.09 -16.58 4.00
C GLY A 397 2.54 -16.15 3.78
N ARG A 398 3.18 -16.67 2.73
CA ARG A 398 4.62 -16.46 2.47
C ARG A 398 4.99 -14.99 2.22
N HIS A 399 4.07 -14.22 1.64
CA HIS A 399 4.23 -12.79 1.36
C HIS A 399 3.68 -11.87 2.47
N THR A 400 3.46 -12.37 3.68
CA THR A 400 3.15 -11.50 4.84
C THR A 400 4.21 -10.41 4.95
N CYS A 401 3.77 -9.18 5.20
CA CYS A 401 4.65 -8.00 5.28
C CYS A 401 5.85 -8.24 6.19
N LEU A 402 7.05 -8.06 5.65
CA LEU A 402 8.30 -8.21 6.41
C LEU A 402 8.46 -7.07 7.42
N GLY A 403 8.02 -5.86 7.05
CA GLY A 403 8.07 -4.66 7.87
C GLY A 403 7.01 -4.57 8.97
N LYS A 404 6.10 -5.56 9.11
CA LYS A 404 5.03 -5.54 10.12
C LYS A 404 5.53 -5.19 11.54
N PRO A 405 6.61 -5.80 12.07
CA PRO A 405 7.09 -5.46 13.42
C PRO A 405 7.55 -4.00 13.54
N VAL A 406 8.19 -3.46 12.51
CA VAL A 406 8.63 -2.04 12.45
C VAL A 406 7.42 -1.12 12.43
N ALA A 407 6.44 -1.38 11.56
CA ALA A 407 5.22 -0.58 11.48
C ALA A 407 4.46 -0.55 12.83
N LEU A 408 4.26 -1.72 13.44
CA LEU A 408 3.58 -1.80 14.74
C LEU A 408 4.35 -1.07 15.85
N MET A 409 5.68 -1.14 15.87
CA MET A 409 6.53 -0.40 16.79
C MET A 409 6.39 1.11 16.60
N GLN A 410 6.46 1.61 15.37
CA GLN A 410 6.28 3.04 15.06
C GLN A 410 4.89 3.55 15.49
N LEU A 411 3.84 2.80 15.15
CA LEU A 411 2.47 3.15 15.52
C LEU A 411 2.30 3.21 17.05
N ARG A 412 2.91 2.27 17.78
CA ARG A 412 2.88 2.28 19.25
C ARG A 412 3.56 3.51 19.81
N GLU A 413 4.79 3.81 19.40
CA GLU A 413 5.52 5.00 19.86
C GLU A 413 4.75 6.28 19.54
N PHE A 414 4.24 6.40 18.32
CA PHE A 414 3.49 7.57 17.90
C PHE A 414 2.20 7.76 18.70
N PHE A 415 1.29 6.77 18.70
CA PHE A 415 0.01 6.93 19.38
C PHE A 415 0.16 7.10 20.89
N SER A 416 1.07 6.36 21.54
CA SER A 416 1.29 6.48 22.98
C SER A 416 1.76 7.88 23.37
N GLN A 417 2.76 8.42 22.69
CA GLN A 417 3.29 9.76 23.02
C GLN A 417 2.34 10.88 22.58
N PHE A 418 1.75 10.77 21.38
CA PHE A 418 0.84 11.78 20.84
C PHE A 418 -0.41 11.94 21.72
N LEU A 419 -1.07 10.85 22.07
CA LEU A 419 -2.31 10.87 22.86
C LEU A 419 -2.05 11.31 24.30
N SER A 420 -0.93 10.92 24.89
CA SER A 420 -0.53 11.37 26.23
C SER A 420 -0.28 12.88 26.27
N ARG A 421 0.33 13.43 25.22
CA ARG A 421 0.72 14.85 25.18
C ARG A 421 -0.40 15.78 24.70
N PHE A 422 -1.22 15.33 23.77
CA PHE A 422 -2.26 16.11 23.12
C PHE A 422 -3.64 15.44 23.18
N PRO A 423 -4.18 15.16 24.40
CA PRO A 423 -5.47 14.46 24.53
C PRO A 423 -6.63 15.24 23.94
N ASP A 424 -6.55 16.58 23.91
CA ASP A 424 -7.61 17.47 23.46
C ASP A 424 -7.55 17.88 21.99
N TYR A 425 -6.61 17.28 21.23
CA TYR A 425 -6.48 17.61 19.82
C TYR A 425 -7.79 17.49 19.05
N LYS A 426 -7.92 18.27 17.98
CA LYS A 426 -9.06 18.25 17.06
C LYS A 426 -8.60 18.28 15.62
N VAL A 427 -9.25 17.51 14.77
CA VAL A 427 -9.21 17.67 13.32
C VAL A 427 -10.08 18.86 12.96
N THR A 428 -9.50 19.87 12.29
CA THR A 428 -10.15 21.18 12.06
C THR A 428 -10.73 21.33 10.66
N GLY A 429 -10.57 20.35 9.79
CA GLY A 429 -11.10 20.35 8.42
C GLY A 429 -11.16 18.94 7.83
N ASP A 430 -11.64 18.85 6.60
CA ASP A 430 -11.64 17.59 5.87
C ASP A 430 -10.22 17.17 5.51
N TRP A 431 -9.98 15.86 5.51
CA TRP A 431 -8.74 15.34 4.95
C TRP A 431 -8.74 15.42 3.43
N LYS A 432 -7.56 15.49 2.83
CA LYS A 432 -7.40 15.32 1.39
C LYS A 432 -6.75 13.97 1.13
N VAL A 433 -7.33 13.23 0.21
CA VAL A 433 -6.84 11.92 -0.24
C VAL A 433 -6.54 12.02 -1.73
N ALA A 434 -5.36 11.62 -2.14
CA ALA A 434 -5.07 11.49 -3.57
C ALA A 434 -5.87 10.32 -4.15
N PRO A 435 -6.51 10.50 -5.31
CA PRO A 435 -7.21 9.41 -6.00
C PRO A 435 -6.24 8.28 -6.34
N ASN A 436 -6.37 7.15 -5.65
CA ASN A 436 -5.46 6.03 -5.82
C ASN A 436 -6.18 4.72 -5.42
N ASN A 437 -6.16 3.73 -6.31
CA ASN A 437 -6.79 2.43 -6.06
C ASN A 437 -5.84 1.37 -5.50
N PHE A 438 -4.55 1.68 -5.33
CA PHE A 438 -3.54 0.77 -4.80
C PHE A 438 -3.19 1.06 -3.33
N VAL A 439 -2.99 2.33 -2.99
CA VAL A 439 -2.66 2.78 -1.63
C VAL A 439 -3.66 3.84 -1.18
N HIS A 440 -4.09 3.78 0.07
CA HIS A 440 -4.89 4.85 0.68
C HIS A 440 -3.98 6.05 0.93
N ALA A 441 -4.00 7.04 0.04
CA ALA A 441 -3.02 8.11 -0.02
C ALA A 441 -3.52 9.40 0.63
N ILE A 442 -3.48 9.49 1.96
CA ILE A 442 -3.84 10.70 2.72
C ILE A 442 -2.72 11.74 2.55
N GLN A 443 -3.05 12.90 1.97
CA GLN A 443 -2.11 13.99 1.71
C GLN A 443 -2.19 15.12 2.74
N GLU A 444 -3.38 15.42 3.23
CA GLU A 444 -3.58 16.47 4.22
C GLU A 444 -4.56 16.02 5.30
N LEU A 445 -4.25 16.35 6.53
CA LEU A 445 -5.13 16.25 7.68
C LEU A 445 -4.88 17.47 8.60
N PRO A 446 -5.71 18.54 8.48
CA PRO A 446 -5.59 19.72 9.32
C PRO A 446 -5.85 19.39 10.79
N LEU A 447 -4.94 19.77 11.66
CA LEU A 447 -4.99 19.43 13.08
C LEU A 447 -4.72 20.66 13.94
N ARG A 448 -5.44 20.78 15.07
CA ARG A 448 -5.14 21.69 16.17
C ARG A 448 -4.88 20.88 17.44
N LEU A 449 -3.80 21.20 18.16
CA LEU A 449 -3.38 20.44 19.35
C LEU A 449 -4.08 20.90 20.63
N LYS A 450 -4.32 22.20 20.76
CA LYS A 450 -4.92 22.83 21.95
C LYS A 450 -6.09 23.71 21.57
N ASN A 451 -7.07 23.80 22.46
CA ASN A 451 -8.24 24.67 22.28
C ASN A 451 -7.88 26.15 22.33
#